data_297565c09ff5032e6dd6c07d921d26b7
#
_entry.id   297565c09ff5032e6dd6c07d921d26b7
#
_cell.length_a   1.000
_cell.length_b   1.000
_cell.length_c   1.000
_cell.angle_alpha   90.00
_cell.angle_beta   90.00
_cell.angle_gamma   90.00
#
_symmetry.space_group_name_H-M   'P 1'
#
loop_
_entity.id
_entity.type
_entity.pdbx_description
1 polymer ?
#
loop_
_entity_poly.entity_id
_entity_poly.type
_entity_poly.pdbx_seq_one_letter_code
_entity_poly.pdbx_strand_id
1 'polypeptide(L)'
;VLATVGTIASGAYERTMGELQKERLEAKEAAHTTAGEVLLPYAGKINVVNYGAAGFAESVDMEPDFVNRSLKETRDSYRGPKLGEDENDIKPELLPIYNFHFGNSDVLYKKSGNEYTEIQLNSAANYARFHLVSLFEKYRQSGNTAKMKAVILGCTHYPFLLDTLKQVMSELAEVKVGDNYLYRDIIAPDFTFIDPAIYTAIECYNSLRQDKLL
;
A
#
# COMPACT_ATOMS: atom_id res chain seq x y z
N VAL A 1 3.16 3.84 3.90
CA VAL A 1 3.96 3.48 2.72
C VAL A 1 3.71 2.03 2.37
N LEU A 2 3.36 1.76 1.14
CA LEU A 2 3.24 0.44 0.54
C LEU A 2 4.47 0.21 -0.35
N ALA A 3 5.37 -0.68 0.04
CA ALA A 3 6.63 -0.90 -0.67
C ALA A 3 7.06 -2.37 -0.61
N THR A 4 8.15 -2.73 -1.30
CA THR A 4 8.73 -4.07 -1.17
C THR A 4 9.26 -4.31 0.24
N VAL A 5 9.33 -5.56 0.66
CA VAL A 5 9.85 -5.94 1.99
C VAL A 5 11.26 -5.42 2.19
N GLY A 6 12.13 -5.54 1.18
CA GLY A 6 13.51 -5.04 1.24
C GLY A 6 13.59 -3.53 1.43
N THR A 7 12.74 -2.76 0.74
CA THR A 7 12.67 -1.30 0.88
C THR A 7 12.26 -0.90 2.30
N ILE A 8 11.25 -1.57 2.86
CA ILE A 8 10.81 -1.31 4.24
C ILE A 8 11.92 -1.70 5.24
N ALA A 9 12.52 -2.88 5.08
CA ALA A 9 13.59 -3.35 5.97
C ALA A 9 14.84 -2.45 5.96
N SER A 10 15.07 -1.69 4.89
CA SER A 10 16.19 -0.72 4.81
C SER A 10 16.02 0.47 5.76
N GLY A 11 14.81 0.74 6.27
CA GLY A 11 14.49 1.91 7.08
C GLY A 11 14.62 3.26 6.33
N ALA A 12 14.67 3.25 5.00
CA ALA A 12 14.89 4.46 4.20
C ALA A 12 13.77 5.49 4.41
N TYR A 13 12.52 5.04 4.41
CA TYR A 13 11.37 5.94 4.57
C TYR A 13 11.33 6.59 5.96
N GLU A 14 11.65 5.83 7.01
CA GLU A 14 11.70 6.36 8.39
C GLU A 14 12.78 7.43 8.52
N ARG A 15 13.97 7.18 7.96
CA ARG A 15 15.07 8.18 7.98
C ARG A 15 14.68 9.43 7.23
N THR A 16 14.23 9.30 5.98
CA THR A 16 13.84 10.46 5.16
C THR A 16 12.70 11.26 5.81
N MET A 17 11.68 10.57 6.34
CA MET A 17 10.58 11.27 7.01
C MET A 17 11.02 11.92 8.32
N GLY A 18 11.99 11.35 9.04
CA GLY A 18 12.60 11.95 10.21
C GLY A 18 13.37 13.23 9.88
N GLU A 19 14.15 13.21 8.81
CA GLU A 19 14.87 14.39 8.29
C GLU A 19 13.92 15.50 7.87
N LEU A 20 12.90 15.19 7.07
CA LEU A 20 11.87 16.15 6.66
C LEU A 20 11.11 16.73 7.85
N GLN A 21 10.82 15.94 8.88
CA GLN A 21 10.18 16.42 10.10
C GLN A 21 11.07 17.40 10.84
N LYS A 22 12.39 17.12 10.92
CA LYS A 22 13.38 18.00 11.54
C LYS A 22 13.47 19.33 10.79
N GLU A 23 13.61 19.30 9.46
CA GLU A 23 13.64 20.50 8.60
C GLU A 23 12.39 21.38 8.79
N ARG A 24 11.21 20.75 8.89
CA ARG A 24 9.96 21.48 9.13
C ARG A 24 9.90 22.14 10.50
N LEU A 25 10.45 21.48 11.54
CA LEU A 25 10.52 22.06 12.87
C LEU A 25 11.49 23.25 12.90
N GLU A 26 12.64 23.12 12.24
CA GLU A 26 13.63 24.22 12.10
C GLU A 26 13.03 25.39 11.31
N ALA A 27 12.30 25.14 10.21
CA ALA A 27 11.59 26.16 9.47
C ALA A 27 10.51 26.87 10.31
N LYS A 28 9.82 26.13 11.20
CA LYS A 28 8.85 26.70 12.14
C LYS A 28 9.52 27.62 13.17
N GLU A 29 10.69 27.25 13.69
CA GLU A 29 11.46 28.08 14.60
C GLU A 29 12.01 29.33 13.93
N ALA A 30 12.37 29.22 12.64
CA ALA A 30 12.79 30.33 11.80
C ALA A 30 11.63 31.19 11.24
N ALA A 31 10.39 30.95 11.68
CA ALA A 31 9.15 31.47 11.10
C ALA A 31 8.90 32.99 11.31
N HIS A 32 9.90 33.73 11.71
CA HIS A 32 9.88 35.22 11.60
C HIS A 32 10.27 35.71 10.19
N THR A 33 10.49 34.76 9.25
CA THR A 33 10.77 35.06 7.85
C THR A 33 9.58 34.69 6.99
N THR A 34 9.35 35.39 5.86
CA THR A 34 8.28 35.10 4.90
C THR A 34 8.31 33.64 4.40
N ALA A 35 9.49 33.05 4.28
CA ALA A 35 9.64 31.64 3.91
C ALA A 35 9.12 30.70 5.01
N GLY A 36 9.31 31.03 6.29
CA GLY A 36 8.79 30.26 7.42
C GLY A 36 7.26 30.23 7.45
N GLU A 37 6.60 31.35 7.14
CA GLU A 37 5.12 31.43 7.10
C GLU A 37 4.52 30.50 6.05
N VAL A 38 5.15 30.37 4.88
CA VAL A 38 4.71 29.47 3.81
C VAL A 38 4.81 28.00 4.24
N LEU A 39 5.79 27.64 5.06
CA LEU A 39 6.02 26.26 5.52
C LEU A 39 5.22 25.90 6.77
N LEU A 40 4.65 26.86 7.50
CA LEU A 40 3.86 26.63 8.71
C LEU A 40 2.72 25.62 8.55
N PRO A 41 1.95 25.61 7.44
CA PRO A 41 0.90 24.61 7.23
C PRO A 41 1.43 23.17 7.22
N TYR A 42 2.71 22.96 6.94
CA TYR A 42 3.37 21.67 6.84
C TYR A 42 4.20 21.29 8.09
N ALA A 43 4.22 22.14 9.11
CA ALA A 43 4.99 21.93 10.34
C ALA A 43 4.36 20.92 11.33
N GLY A 44 3.23 20.31 11.00
CA GLY A 44 2.57 19.29 11.82
C GLY A 44 3.34 17.97 11.88
N LYS A 45 3.08 17.17 12.93
CA LYS A 45 3.64 15.82 13.04
C LYS A 45 3.18 14.95 11.88
N ILE A 46 4.13 14.28 11.24
CA ILE A 46 3.86 13.29 10.19
C ILE A 46 3.86 11.90 10.83
N ASN A 47 2.75 11.18 10.70
CA ASN A 47 2.66 9.78 11.09
C ASN A 47 2.85 8.91 9.86
N VAL A 48 3.81 7.99 9.90
CA VAL A 48 4.10 7.07 8.81
C VAL A 48 3.89 5.65 9.30
N VAL A 49 3.14 4.86 8.54
CA VAL A 49 3.02 3.42 8.72
C VAL A 49 3.59 2.75 7.49
N ASN A 50 4.59 1.90 7.68
CA ASN A 50 5.25 1.14 6.64
C ASN A 50 4.67 -0.25 6.55
N TYR A 51 4.46 -0.73 5.32
CA TYR A 51 3.96 -2.05 5.02
C TYR A 51 4.74 -2.68 3.87
N GLY A 52 5.35 -3.84 4.12
CA GLY A 52 6.10 -4.62 3.15
C GLY A 52 5.18 -5.57 2.37
N ALA A 53 4.98 -5.31 1.09
CA ALA A 53 4.10 -6.08 0.23
C ALA A 53 4.86 -7.22 -0.45
N ALA A 54 5.02 -8.35 0.24
CA ALA A 54 5.71 -9.53 -0.27
C ALA A 54 4.96 -10.16 -1.45
N GLY A 55 5.66 -10.42 -2.54
CA GLY A 55 5.09 -11.04 -3.74
C GLY A 55 4.26 -10.10 -4.62
N PHE A 56 4.07 -8.82 -4.25
CA PHE A 56 3.24 -7.92 -5.03
C PHE A 56 3.92 -7.49 -6.33
N ALA A 57 5.20 -7.12 -6.30
CA ALA A 57 5.96 -6.81 -7.52
C ALA A 57 6.07 -8.04 -8.42
N GLU A 58 6.43 -9.17 -7.85
CA GLU A 58 6.57 -10.45 -8.52
C GLU A 58 5.24 -10.89 -9.18
N SER A 59 4.11 -10.54 -8.58
CA SER A 59 2.79 -10.81 -9.16
C SER A 59 2.48 -9.96 -10.39
N VAL A 60 3.00 -8.72 -10.45
CA VAL A 60 2.88 -7.83 -11.62
C VAL A 60 3.73 -8.36 -12.76
N ASP A 61 4.93 -8.85 -12.46
CA ASP A 61 5.84 -9.46 -13.43
C ASP A 61 5.39 -10.87 -13.85
N MET A 62 4.31 -11.38 -13.25
CA MET A 62 3.79 -12.73 -13.51
C MET A 62 4.83 -13.83 -13.24
N GLU A 63 5.65 -13.66 -12.21
CA GLU A 63 6.58 -14.71 -11.80
C GLU A 63 5.82 -16.00 -11.45
N PRO A 64 6.20 -17.16 -12.00
CA PRO A 64 5.40 -18.39 -11.93
C PRO A 64 5.09 -18.88 -10.51
N ASP A 65 5.97 -18.59 -9.53
CA ASP A 65 5.76 -18.96 -8.13
C ASP A 65 4.73 -18.06 -7.43
N PHE A 66 4.38 -16.91 -8.01
CA PHE A 66 3.36 -15.99 -7.51
C PHE A 66 2.10 -15.97 -8.36
N VAL A 67 2.23 -15.88 -9.68
CA VAL A 67 1.11 -15.88 -10.64
C VAL A 67 1.41 -16.82 -11.78
N ASN A 68 0.55 -17.82 -11.99
CA ASN A 68 0.63 -18.72 -13.14
C ASN A 68 -0.76 -18.95 -13.73
N ARG A 69 -1.06 -18.23 -14.80
CA ARG A 69 -2.39 -18.20 -15.43
C ARG A 69 -2.79 -19.51 -16.12
N SER A 70 -1.83 -20.41 -16.36
CA SER A 70 -2.10 -21.72 -16.95
C SER A 70 -2.69 -22.71 -15.96
N LEU A 71 -2.51 -22.48 -14.65
CA LEU A 71 -2.94 -23.38 -13.60
C LEU A 71 -4.44 -23.23 -13.29
N LYS A 72 -5.04 -24.34 -12.91
CA LYS A 72 -6.45 -24.44 -12.45
C LYS A 72 -6.55 -24.94 -11.02
N GLU A 73 -5.45 -25.44 -10.47
CA GLU A 73 -5.35 -26.01 -9.13
C GLU A 73 -4.16 -25.42 -8.38
N THR A 74 -4.19 -25.49 -7.06
CA THR A 74 -3.11 -25.04 -6.19
C THR A 74 -1.82 -25.81 -6.43
N ARG A 75 -0.67 -25.19 -6.14
CA ARG A 75 0.66 -25.75 -6.36
C ARG A 75 1.55 -25.62 -5.12
N ASP A 76 2.45 -26.56 -4.94
CA ASP A 76 3.39 -26.56 -3.80
C ASP A 76 4.49 -25.48 -3.92
N SER A 77 4.83 -25.08 -5.16
CA SER A 77 5.83 -24.02 -5.42
C SER A 77 5.34 -22.61 -5.11
N TYR A 78 4.06 -22.42 -4.73
CA TYR A 78 3.50 -21.12 -4.46
C TYR A 78 4.21 -20.40 -3.29
N ARG A 79 4.65 -19.18 -3.52
CA ARG A 79 5.41 -18.36 -2.56
C ARG A 79 4.68 -17.09 -2.09
N GLY A 80 3.47 -16.86 -2.59
CA GLY A 80 2.65 -15.73 -2.18
C GLY A 80 1.95 -15.95 -0.82
N PRO A 81 1.08 -15.01 -0.41
CA PRO A 81 0.32 -15.08 0.83
C PRO A 81 -0.52 -16.37 0.90
N LYS A 82 -0.46 -17.04 2.03
CA LYS A 82 -1.22 -18.28 2.31
C LYS A 82 -2.30 -17.99 3.32
N LEU A 83 -3.31 -18.85 3.39
CA LEU A 83 -4.32 -18.80 4.44
C LEU A 83 -3.65 -19.14 5.80
N GLY A 84 -3.74 -18.25 6.79
CA GLY A 84 -3.08 -18.42 8.08
C GLY A 84 -3.21 -17.24 9.03
N GLU A 85 -2.45 -17.28 10.12
CA GLU A 85 -2.51 -16.32 11.20
C GLU A 85 -1.30 -15.38 11.28
N ASP A 86 -0.25 -15.61 10.48
CA ASP A 86 0.94 -14.78 10.48
C ASP A 86 0.67 -13.40 9.84
N GLU A 87 1.45 -12.39 10.16
CA GLU A 87 1.24 -10.99 9.71
C GLU A 87 1.04 -10.88 8.20
N ASN A 88 1.72 -11.70 7.42
CA ASN A 88 1.68 -11.67 5.96
C ASN A 88 0.73 -12.71 5.35
N ASP A 89 -0.08 -13.37 6.18
CA ASP A 89 -1.05 -14.36 5.73
C ASP A 89 -2.41 -13.75 5.40
N ILE A 90 -3.14 -14.44 4.55
CA ILE A 90 -4.55 -14.16 4.27
C ILE A 90 -5.36 -14.57 5.50
N LYS A 91 -5.95 -13.60 6.18
CA LYS A 91 -6.77 -13.82 7.37
C LYS A 91 -8.14 -14.35 6.97
N PRO A 92 -8.59 -15.52 7.52
CA PRO A 92 -9.90 -16.07 7.17
C PRO A 92 -11.06 -15.11 7.44
N GLU A 93 -11.03 -14.38 8.56
CA GLU A 93 -12.06 -13.42 8.94
C GLU A 93 -12.12 -12.18 8.03
N LEU A 94 -11.04 -11.86 7.32
CA LEU A 94 -10.97 -10.75 6.37
C LEU A 94 -11.34 -11.13 4.93
N LEU A 95 -11.64 -12.41 4.64
CA LEU A 95 -11.99 -12.84 3.30
C LEU A 95 -13.13 -12.03 2.66
N PRO A 96 -14.20 -11.69 3.38
CA PRO A 96 -15.25 -10.82 2.83
C PRO A 96 -14.77 -9.40 2.49
N ILE A 97 -13.74 -8.91 3.21
CA ILE A 97 -13.19 -7.56 3.04
C ILE A 97 -12.18 -7.51 1.90
N TYR A 98 -11.32 -8.53 1.78
CA TYR A 98 -10.42 -8.65 0.61
C TYR A 98 -11.21 -8.65 -0.70
N ASN A 99 -12.41 -9.21 -0.69
CA ASN A 99 -13.31 -9.29 -1.85
C ASN A 99 -12.57 -9.81 -3.10
N PHE A 100 -11.84 -10.93 -2.93
CA PHE A 100 -11.06 -11.53 -4.02
C PHE A 100 -11.94 -11.92 -5.21
N HIS A 101 -11.41 -11.70 -6.39
CA HIS A 101 -12.02 -12.19 -7.62
C HIS A 101 -11.60 -13.64 -7.85
N PHE A 102 -12.56 -14.56 -7.83
CA PHE A 102 -12.33 -16.01 -8.03
C PHE A 102 -12.46 -16.44 -9.50
N GLY A 103 -13.05 -15.60 -10.36
CA GLY A 103 -13.21 -15.89 -11.77
C GLY A 103 -11.87 -16.04 -12.51
N ASN A 104 -11.87 -16.73 -13.66
CA ASN A 104 -10.70 -16.90 -14.53
C ASN A 104 -9.45 -17.47 -13.86
N SER A 105 -9.59 -18.25 -12.79
CA SER A 105 -8.48 -18.76 -11.97
C SER A 105 -7.62 -17.65 -11.35
N ASP A 106 -8.21 -16.49 -11.01
CA ASP A 106 -7.55 -15.41 -10.30
C ASP A 106 -7.22 -15.77 -8.84
N VAL A 107 -7.90 -16.79 -8.32
CA VAL A 107 -7.59 -17.47 -7.07
C VAL A 107 -7.63 -18.97 -7.32
N LEU A 108 -6.59 -19.68 -6.90
CA LEU A 108 -6.57 -21.13 -6.81
C LEU A 108 -6.84 -21.52 -5.36
N TYR A 109 -7.66 -22.56 -5.14
CA TYR A 109 -8.07 -22.88 -3.78
C TYR A 109 -8.44 -24.35 -3.59
N LYS A 110 -8.39 -24.80 -2.34
CA LYS A 110 -9.01 -26.05 -1.88
C LYS A 110 -10.07 -25.74 -0.83
N LYS A 111 -11.08 -26.61 -0.74
CA LYS A 111 -12.15 -26.54 0.26
C LYS A 111 -12.35 -27.88 0.94
N SER A 112 -12.78 -27.80 2.21
CA SER A 112 -13.37 -28.90 2.95
C SER A 112 -14.78 -28.47 3.38
N GLY A 113 -15.80 -29.05 2.76
CA GLY A 113 -17.15 -28.51 2.89
C GLY A 113 -17.28 -27.08 2.38
N ASN A 114 -17.71 -26.17 3.23
CA ASN A 114 -17.85 -24.74 2.90
C ASN A 114 -16.60 -23.90 3.23
N GLU A 115 -15.62 -24.46 3.91
CA GLU A 115 -14.44 -23.73 4.37
C GLU A 115 -13.28 -23.85 3.39
N TYR A 116 -12.56 -22.74 3.16
CA TYR A 116 -11.31 -22.76 2.42
C TYR A 116 -10.21 -23.36 3.29
N THR A 117 -9.53 -24.38 2.78
CA THR A 117 -8.37 -25.01 3.43
C THR A 117 -7.06 -24.53 2.82
N GLU A 118 -7.11 -23.99 1.60
CA GLU A 118 -5.97 -23.39 0.92
C GLU A 118 -6.47 -22.29 -0.02
N ILE A 119 -5.74 -21.17 -0.05
CA ILE A 119 -5.95 -20.06 -1.00
C ILE A 119 -4.59 -19.65 -1.55
N GLN A 120 -4.49 -19.52 -2.87
CA GLN A 120 -3.34 -19.00 -3.57
C GLN A 120 -3.81 -17.89 -4.52
N LEU A 121 -3.32 -16.67 -4.30
CA LEU A 121 -3.61 -15.56 -5.21
C LEU A 121 -2.92 -15.80 -6.55
N ASN A 122 -3.64 -15.64 -7.63
CA ASN A 122 -3.14 -15.95 -8.97
C ASN A 122 -3.41 -14.82 -9.98
N SER A 123 -3.53 -13.59 -9.46
CA SER A 123 -3.61 -12.37 -10.26
C SER A 123 -3.06 -11.18 -9.48
N ALA A 124 -2.36 -10.27 -10.13
CA ALA A 124 -1.84 -9.05 -9.52
C ALA A 124 -2.96 -8.19 -8.89
N ALA A 125 -4.16 -8.21 -9.46
CA ALA A 125 -5.31 -7.51 -8.89
C ALA A 125 -5.69 -8.05 -7.51
N ASN A 126 -5.64 -9.36 -7.28
CA ASN A 126 -5.90 -9.94 -5.96
C ASN A 126 -4.75 -9.69 -4.98
N TYR A 127 -3.50 -9.61 -5.45
CA TYR A 127 -2.39 -9.13 -4.62
C TYR A 127 -2.60 -7.67 -4.19
N ALA A 128 -3.05 -6.79 -5.10
CA ALA A 128 -3.38 -5.41 -4.75
C ALA A 128 -4.47 -5.34 -3.66
N ARG A 129 -5.54 -6.14 -3.78
CA ARG A 129 -6.61 -6.26 -2.78
C ARG A 129 -6.06 -6.70 -1.44
N PHE A 130 -5.31 -7.80 -1.41
CA PHE A 130 -4.71 -8.33 -0.21
C PHE A 130 -3.85 -7.30 0.51
N HIS A 131 -2.89 -6.70 -0.20
CA HIS A 131 -1.93 -5.79 0.42
C HIS A 131 -2.54 -4.46 0.86
N LEU A 132 -3.50 -3.92 0.11
CA LEU A 132 -4.14 -2.68 0.52
C LEU A 132 -5.03 -2.88 1.76
N VAL A 133 -5.81 -3.95 1.81
CA VAL A 133 -6.61 -4.31 3.01
C VAL A 133 -5.70 -4.52 4.21
N SER A 134 -4.62 -5.29 4.05
CA SER A 134 -3.66 -5.57 5.13
C SER A 134 -2.96 -4.29 5.62
N LEU A 135 -2.61 -3.35 4.72
CA LEU A 135 -2.09 -2.04 5.12
C LEU A 135 -3.12 -1.26 5.96
N PHE A 136 -4.39 -1.26 5.56
CA PHE A 136 -5.45 -0.56 6.30
C PHE A 136 -5.72 -1.22 7.65
N GLU A 137 -5.69 -2.55 7.75
CA GLU A 137 -5.76 -3.26 9.03
C GLU A 137 -4.58 -2.90 9.94
N LYS A 138 -3.36 -2.92 9.42
CA LYS A 138 -2.18 -2.50 10.17
C LYS A 138 -2.31 -1.05 10.68
N TYR A 139 -2.82 -0.14 9.84
CA TYR A 139 -3.05 1.25 10.23
C TYR A 139 -4.10 1.33 11.33
N ARG A 140 -5.22 0.66 11.20
CA ARG A 140 -6.29 0.62 12.20
C ARG A 140 -5.80 0.08 13.54
N GLN A 141 -4.98 -0.96 13.53
CA GLN A 141 -4.41 -1.59 14.72
C GLN A 141 -3.26 -0.78 15.36
N SER A 142 -2.66 0.15 14.63
CA SER A 142 -1.55 0.97 15.16
C SER A 142 -1.96 1.99 16.21
N GLY A 143 -3.26 2.18 16.45
CA GLY A 143 -3.79 3.18 17.39
C GLY A 143 -3.64 4.62 16.90
N ASN A 144 -3.25 4.84 15.64
CA ASN A 144 -3.24 6.17 15.06
C ASN A 144 -4.66 6.75 14.99
N THR A 145 -4.82 7.98 15.48
CA THR A 145 -6.08 8.72 15.44
C THR A 145 -6.18 9.67 14.24
N ALA A 146 -5.06 9.92 13.57
CA ALA A 146 -5.04 10.76 12.37
C ALA A 146 -5.68 10.02 11.19
N LYS A 147 -6.37 10.74 10.30
CA LYS A 147 -6.84 10.16 9.04
C LYS A 147 -5.67 9.95 8.09
N MET A 148 -5.64 8.80 7.41
CA MET A 148 -4.66 8.51 6.36
C MET A 148 -4.93 9.41 5.16
N LYS A 149 -3.96 10.25 4.81
CA LYS A 149 -4.05 11.19 3.68
C LYS A 149 -3.48 10.65 2.39
N ALA A 150 -2.49 9.78 2.49
CA ALA A 150 -1.85 9.24 1.29
C ALA A 150 -1.31 7.84 1.51
N VAL A 151 -1.26 7.08 0.43
CA VAL A 151 -0.44 5.87 0.31
C VAL A 151 0.65 6.14 -0.72
N ILE A 152 1.91 6.09 -0.29
CA ILE A 152 3.07 6.19 -1.19
C ILE A 152 3.32 4.81 -1.79
N LEU A 153 3.35 4.74 -3.11
CA LEU A 153 3.63 3.53 -3.88
C LEU A 153 5.15 3.37 -4.04
N GLY A 154 5.79 2.79 -3.03
CA GLY A 154 7.24 2.68 -2.92
C GLY A 154 7.87 1.55 -3.76
N CYS A 155 7.27 1.24 -4.90
CA CYS A 155 7.78 0.29 -5.89
C CYS A 155 7.29 0.68 -7.28
N THR A 156 8.16 0.57 -8.28
CA THR A 156 7.86 0.95 -9.69
C THR A 156 6.77 0.09 -10.34
N HIS A 157 6.45 -1.07 -9.78
CA HIS A 157 5.41 -1.96 -10.29
C HIS A 157 3.99 -1.54 -9.86
N TYR A 158 3.84 -0.92 -8.69
CA TYR A 158 2.51 -0.66 -8.10
C TYR A 158 1.66 0.36 -8.87
N PRO A 159 2.22 1.41 -9.51
CA PRO A 159 1.43 2.31 -10.34
C PRO A 159 0.68 1.65 -11.50
N PHE A 160 1.14 0.48 -12.00
CA PHE A 160 0.40 -0.29 -13.02
C PHE A 160 -0.96 -0.80 -12.53
N LEU A 161 -1.16 -0.88 -11.20
CA LEU A 161 -2.40 -1.32 -10.57
C LEU A 161 -3.16 -0.17 -9.89
N LEU A 162 -2.85 1.09 -10.24
CA LEU A 162 -3.43 2.27 -9.58
C LEU A 162 -4.97 2.27 -9.63
N ASP A 163 -5.57 1.87 -10.76
CA ASP A 163 -7.03 1.82 -10.89
C ASP A 163 -7.64 0.75 -9.99
N THR A 164 -6.99 -0.42 -9.89
CA THR A 164 -7.39 -1.47 -8.94
C THR A 164 -7.26 -0.98 -7.49
N LEU A 165 -6.16 -0.32 -7.15
CA LEU A 165 -5.95 0.24 -5.81
C LEU A 165 -7.01 1.29 -5.46
N LYS A 166 -7.37 2.18 -6.39
CA LYS A 166 -8.46 3.16 -6.22
C LYS A 166 -9.81 2.49 -6.03
N GLN A 167 -10.10 1.44 -6.80
CA GLN A 167 -11.32 0.66 -6.65
C GLN A 167 -11.39 0.03 -5.24
N VAL A 168 -10.33 -0.64 -4.79
CA VAL A 168 -10.26 -1.24 -3.46
C VAL A 168 -10.44 -0.19 -2.36
N MET A 169 -9.84 1.00 -2.52
CA MET A 169 -10.06 2.12 -1.60
C MET A 169 -11.53 2.52 -1.50
N SER A 170 -12.22 2.61 -2.63
CA SER A 170 -13.65 2.94 -2.65
C SER A 170 -14.48 1.85 -1.97
N GLU A 171 -14.14 0.59 -2.18
CA GLU A 171 -14.79 -0.55 -1.53
C GLU A 171 -14.55 -0.51 -0.01
N LEU A 172 -13.32 -0.27 0.45
CA LEU A 172 -12.98 -0.16 1.88
C LEU A 172 -13.74 0.96 2.59
N ALA A 173 -13.95 2.10 1.93
CA ALA A 173 -14.73 3.20 2.49
C ALA A 173 -16.19 2.82 2.75
N GLU A 174 -16.71 1.78 2.10
CA GLU A 174 -18.09 1.30 2.25
C GLU A 174 -18.22 0.05 3.13
N VAL A 175 -17.11 -0.55 3.59
CA VAL A 175 -17.14 -1.72 4.48
C VAL A 175 -17.76 -1.36 5.81
N LYS A 176 -18.76 -2.16 6.23
CA LYS A 176 -19.48 -1.99 7.50
C LYS A 176 -19.35 -3.23 8.37
N VAL A 177 -19.33 -3.00 9.69
CA VAL A 177 -19.53 -4.01 10.73
C VAL A 177 -20.72 -3.55 11.58
N GLY A 178 -21.83 -4.24 11.44
CA GLY A 178 -23.12 -3.72 11.92
C GLY A 178 -23.49 -2.43 11.19
N ASP A 179 -23.84 -1.37 11.93
CA ASP A 179 -24.21 -0.07 11.37
C ASP A 179 -23.01 0.87 11.17
N ASN A 180 -21.81 0.49 11.61
CA ASN A 180 -20.64 1.35 11.60
C ASN A 180 -19.72 1.04 10.42
N TYR A 181 -19.18 2.10 9.79
CA TYR A 181 -18.14 1.96 8.78
C TYR A 181 -16.80 1.58 9.43
N LEU A 182 -16.14 0.55 8.89
CA LEU A 182 -14.91 0.03 9.48
C LEU A 182 -13.70 0.91 9.19
N TYR A 183 -13.60 1.47 7.98
CA TYR A 183 -12.42 2.20 7.53
C TYR A 183 -12.68 3.66 7.18
N ARG A 184 -13.94 4.07 6.97
CA ARG A 184 -14.28 5.43 6.53
C ARG A 184 -13.68 6.51 7.43
N ASP A 185 -13.67 6.28 8.74
CA ASP A 185 -13.21 7.27 9.71
C ASP A 185 -11.68 7.43 9.73
N ILE A 186 -10.95 6.45 9.22
CA ILE A 186 -9.49 6.52 9.11
C ILE A 186 -9.00 6.98 7.73
N ILE A 187 -9.90 7.23 6.78
CA ILE A 187 -9.59 7.75 5.44
C ILE A 187 -9.87 9.25 5.41
N ALA A 188 -8.91 10.05 4.97
CA ALA A 188 -9.10 11.47 4.78
C ALA A 188 -9.96 11.74 3.52
N PRO A 189 -10.81 12.79 3.51
CA PRO A 189 -11.61 13.14 2.34
C PRO A 189 -10.77 13.48 1.10
N ASP A 190 -9.54 13.98 1.32
CA ASP A 190 -8.55 14.34 0.32
C ASP A 190 -7.49 13.25 0.11
N PHE A 191 -7.83 11.99 0.39
CA PHE A 191 -6.93 10.85 0.24
C PHE A 191 -6.42 10.71 -1.20
N THR A 192 -5.12 10.36 -1.33
CA THR A 192 -4.49 10.14 -2.64
C THR A 192 -3.46 9.02 -2.62
N PHE A 193 -3.20 8.43 -3.79
CA PHE A 193 -2.01 7.61 -4.02
C PHE A 193 -0.90 8.49 -4.58
N ILE A 194 0.31 8.33 -4.06
CA ILE A 194 1.49 9.05 -4.51
C ILE A 194 2.40 8.07 -5.24
N ASP A 195 2.65 8.34 -6.52
CA ASP A 195 3.68 7.67 -7.30
C ASP A 195 4.97 8.50 -7.24
N PRO A 196 6.02 8.04 -6.55
CA PRO A 196 7.28 8.77 -6.45
C PRO A 196 7.98 9.00 -7.79
N ALA A 197 7.74 8.15 -8.79
CA ALA A 197 8.38 8.28 -10.10
C ALA A 197 8.02 9.59 -10.80
N ILE A 198 6.80 10.09 -10.61
CA ILE A 198 6.35 11.39 -11.17
C ILE A 198 7.21 12.53 -10.61
N TYR A 199 7.43 12.54 -9.31
CA TYR A 199 8.21 13.58 -8.64
C TYR A 199 9.70 13.47 -8.98
N THR A 200 10.25 12.26 -9.07
CA THR A 200 11.62 12.01 -9.53
C THR A 200 11.84 12.52 -10.96
N ALA A 201 10.88 12.30 -11.86
CA ALA A 201 10.96 12.81 -13.23
C ALA A 201 10.92 14.34 -13.30
N ILE A 202 10.06 14.97 -12.48
CA ILE A 202 9.99 16.45 -12.39
C ILE A 202 11.31 17.02 -11.87
N GLU A 203 11.87 16.43 -10.82
CA GLU A 203 13.13 16.89 -10.24
C GLU A 203 14.30 16.70 -11.20
N CYS A 204 14.38 15.56 -11.88
CA CYS A 204 15.37 15.32 -12.94
C CYS A 204 15.27 16.38 -14.05
N TYR A 205 14.07 16.65 -14.55
CA TYR A 205 13.84 17.69 -15.56
C TYR A 205 14.31 19.08 -15.07
N ASN A 206 13.95 19.45 -13.83
CA ASN A 206 14.34 20.74 -13.27
C ASN A 206 15.86 20.86 -13.10
N SER A 207 16.53 19.80 -12.65
CA SER A 207 18.00 19.75 -12.51
C SER A 207 18.70 19.89 -13.86
N LEU A 208 18.27 19.16 -14.89
CA LEU A 208 18.81 19.26 -16.24
C LEU A 208 18.65 20.69 -16.82
N ARG A 209 17.50 21.31 -16.57
CA ARG A 209 17.25 22.70 -16.98
C ARG A 209 18.15 23.70 -16.26
N GLN A 210 18.34 23.52 -14.95
CA GLN A 210 19.22 24.36 -14.14
C GLN A 210 20.67 24.27 -14.62
N ASP A 211 21.13 23.09 -14.98
CA ASP A 211 22.46 22.81 -15.48
C ASP A 211 22.63 23.14 -16.96
N LYS A 212 21.59 23.68 -17.61
CA LYS A 212 21.57 24.03 -19.05
C LYS A 212 21.90 22.87 -19.98
N LEU A 213 21.43 21.68 -19.61
CA LEU A 213 21.56 20.44 -20.40
C LEU A 213 20.31 20.15 -21.25
N LEU A 214 19.27 21.00 -21.13
CA LEU A 214 18.06 21.02 -21.94
C LEU A 214 17.85 22.42 -22.52
#